data_90cb5d45bf6fcf01ea53c2281d01e662
#
_entry.id   90cb5d45bf6fcf01ea53c2281d01e662
#
_cell.length_a   1.000
_cell.length_b   1.000
_cell.length_c   1.000
_cell.angle_alpha   90.00
_cell.angle_beta   90.00
_cell.angle_gamma   90.00
#
_symmetry.space_group_name_H-M   'P 1'
#
loop_
_entity.id
_entity.type
_entity.pdbx_description
1 polymer ?
#
loop_
_entity_poly.entity_id
_entity_poly.type
_entity_poly.pdbx_seq_one_letter_code
_entity_poly.pdbx_strand_id
1 'polypeptide(L)'
;MTDTIQLSLVNSKQWLTRTIKGYSDEFSYMYKALTELAVRPGTSKSARRIDVAVIEDITNSTIPGDHDITVHGIEIKISKGDLLNDTKMQEYADYCDYFWLAIPEELTDDAIDYVLDDWGILVYHRNKNGSGELRCFQKPKKLNATMREFALVEAIKRNLK
;
A
#
# COMPACT_ATOMS: atom_id res chain seq x y z
N MET A 1 -7.70 -16.13 2.72
CA MET A 1 -6.76 -15.51 1.76
C MET A 1 -6.55 -14.02 2.03
N THR A 2 -7.60 -13.23 2.21
CA THR A 2 -7.47 -11.79 2.54
C THR A 2 -6.62 -11.56 3.79
N ASP A 3 -6.92 -12.25 4.88
CA ASP A 3 -6.17 -12.13 6.14
C ASP A 3 -4.71 -12.54 5.99
N THR A 4 -4.43 -13.55 5.18
CA THR A 4 -3.07 -14.02 4.92
C THR A 4 -2.25 -12.97 4.18
N ILE A 5 -2.82 -12.35 3.16
CA ILE A 5 -2.17 -11.26 2.41
C ILE A 5 -1.98 -10.05 3.31
N GLN A 6 -3.00 -9.68 4.09
CA GLN A 6 -2.94 -8.57 5.04
C GLN A 6 -1.82 -8.76 6.07
N LEU A 7 -1.71 -9.94 6.66
CA LEU A 7 -0.64 -10.25 7.60
C LEU A 7 0.75 -10.17 6.95
N SER A 8 0.88 -10.60 5.71
CA SER A 8 2.14 -10.50 4.98
C SER A 8 2.54 -9.05 4.73
N LEU A 9 1.58 -8.19 4.43
CA LEU A 9 1.82 -6.75 4.26
C LEU A 9 2.23 -6.06 5.57
N VAL A 10 1.58 -6.44 6.67
CA VAL A 10 1.83 -5.84 7.99
C VAL A 10 3.18 -6.28 8.58
N ASN A 11 3.51 -7.56 8.41
CA ASN A 11 4.65 -8.17 9.10
C ASN A 11 5.95 -8.20 8.29
N SER A 12 5.90 -7.94 7.01
CA SER A 12 7.07 -8.04 6.14
C SER A 12 7.29 -6.76 5.33
N LYS A 13 8.47 -6.19 5.48
CA LYS A 13 8.93 -5.05 4.67
C LYS A 13 9.52 -5.48 3.32
N GLN A 14 9.70 -6.77 3.10
CA GLN A 14 10.45 -7.29 1.95
C GLN A 14 9.87 -6.88 0.60
N TRP A 15 8.55 -6.75 0.53
CA TRP A 15 7.90 -6.31 -0.70
C TRP A 15 8.24 -4.84 -1.06
N LEU A 16 8.50 -3.99 -0.05
CA LEU A 16 8.92 -2.60 -0.24
C LEU A 16 10.42 -2.47 -0.52
N THR A 17 11.25 -3.19 0.21
CA THR A 17 12.71 -3.05 0.11
C THR A 17 13.26 -3.42 -1.28
N ARG A 18 12.54 -4.25 -2.02
CA ARG A 18 12.87 -4.56 -3.41
C ARG A 18 12.58 -3.42 -4.39
N THR A 19 11.72 -2.48 -4.00
CA THR A 19 11.34 -1.32 -4.81
C THR A 19 12.18 -0.08 -4.53
N ILE A 20 12.78 -0.01 -3.35
CA ILE A 20 13.60 1.14 -2.92
C ILE A 20 15.07 0.75 -3.00
N LYS A 21 15.75 1.23 -4.01
CA LYS A 21 17.20 1.06 -4.15
C LYS A 21 17.95 2.10 -3.32
N GLY A 22 18.90 1.65 -2.51
CA GLY A 22 19.99 2.48 -2.04
C GLY A 22 19.78 3.14 -0.69
N TYR A 23 19.46 2.36 0.36
CA TYR A 23 19.68 2.84 1.71
C TYR A 23 21.17 2.79 2.03
N SER A 24 21.73 3.93 2.35
CA SER A 24 23.03 3.99 3.03
C SER A 24 22.80 3.97 4.54
N ASP A 25 23.80 3.58 5.31
CA ASP A 25 23.78 3.54 6.79
C ASP A 25 23.51 4.91 7.44
N GLU A 26 23.48 5.97 6.64
CA GLU A 26 23.21 7.35 7.08
C GLU A 26 21.73 7.67 7.22
N PHE A 27 20.84 6.79 6.73
CA PHE A 27 19.39 6.98 6.79
C PHE A 27 18.76 6.08 7.83
N SER A 28 17.93 6.66 8.67
CA SER A 28 17.00 5.88 9.48
C SER A 28 15.71 5.64 8.71
N TYR A 29 15.13 4.48 8.92
CA TYR A 29 13.94 4.03 8.21
C TYR A 29 12.86 3.60 9.20
N MET A 30 11.69 4.21 9.09
CA MET A 30 10.50 3.82 9.82
C MET A 30 9.45 3.28 8.86
N TYR A 31 8.84 2.17 9.24
CA TYR A 31 7.76 1.51 8.53
C TYR A 31 6.59 1.30 9.49
N LYS A 32 5.44 1.84 9.15
CA LYS A 32 4.21 1.64 9.92
C LYS A 32 3.09 1.18 8.99
N ALA A 33 2.59 -0.02 9.22
CA ALA A 33 1.42 -0.55 8.52
C ALA A 33 0.17 -0.38 9.38
N LEU A 34 -0.89 0.12 8.77
CA LEU A 34 -2.19 0.35 9.38
C LEU A 34 -3.26 -0.35 8.54
N THR A 35 -4.08 -1.17 9.18
CA THR A 35 -5.18 -1.85 8.50
C THR A 35 -6.45 -1.02 8.58
N GLU A 36 -7.30 -1.11 7.54
CA GLU A 36 -8.61 -0.47 7.53
C GLU A 36 -8.55 1.05 7.83
N LEU A 37 -7.63 1.76 7.15
CA LEU A 37 -7.48 3.19 7.35
C LEU A 37 -8.67 3.95 6.73
N ALA A 38 -9.44 4.63 7.57
CA ALA A 38 -10.58 5.41 7.12
C ALA A 38 -10.13 6.70 6.42
N VAL A 39 -10.62 6.90 5.20
CA VAL A 39 -10.47 8.13 4.44
C VAL A 39 -11.84 8.59 3.96
N ARG A 40 -12.01 9.88 3.76
CA ARG A 40 -13.28 10.44 3.27
C ARG A 40 -13.02 11.20 1.99
N PRO A 41 -13.40 10.62 0.83
CA PRO A 41 -13.25 11.32 -0.43
C PRO A 41 -14.21 12.52 -0.53
N GLY A 42 -13.66 13.71 -0.69
CA GLY A 42 -14.39 14.92 -1.02
C GLY A 42 -15.60 15.20 -0.14
N THR A 43 -16.76 15.36 -0.77
CA THR A 43 -18.05 15.63 -0.12
C THR A 43 -18.80 14.36 0.30
N SER A 44 -18.23 13.18 0.10
CA SER A 44 -18.87 11.93 0.46
C SER A 44 -19.13 11.85 1.97
N LYS A 45 -20.36 11.55 2.34
CA LYS A 45 -20.76 11.33 3.74
C LYS A 45 -20.28 9.97 4.28
N SER A 46 -19.96 9.02 3.40
CA SER A 46 -19.51 7.69 3.78
C SER A 46 -17.98 7.64 3.83
N ALA A 47 -17.45 7.10 4.93
CA ALA A 47 -16.04 6.79 5.03
C ALA A 47 -15.69 5.65 4.05
N ARG A 48 -14.57 5.79 3.36
CA ARG A 48 -13.90 4.72 2.63
C ARG A 48 -12.80 4.17 3.52
N ARG A 49 -12.43 2.92 3.31
CA ARG A 49 -11.35 2.30 4.06
C ARG A 49 -10.35 1.69 3.10
N ILE A 50 -9.12 2.11 3.24
CA ILE A 50 -7.98 1.47 2.55
C ILE A 50 -7.63 0.23 3.35
N ASP A 51 -7.57 -0.93 2.70
CA ASP A 51 -7.35 -2.22 3.37
C ASP A 51 -6.06 -2.21 4.19
N VAL A 52 -4.96 -1.76 3.58
CA VAL A 52 -3.69 -1.53 4.29
C VAL A 52 -3.07 -0.23 3.81
N ALA A 53 -2.76 0.64 4.75
CA ALA A 53 -1.95 1.83 4.49
C ALA A 53 -0.58 1.66 5.13
N VAL A 54 0.47 1.94 4.38
CA VAL A 54 1.84 1.88 4.86
C VAL A 54 2.44 3.27 4.81
N ILE A 55 2.95 3.72 5.93
CA ILE A 55 3.67 4.98 6.03
C ILE A 55 5.15 4.66 6.21
N GLU A 56 5.95 5.18 5.30
CA GLU A 56 7.40 5.14 5.38
C GLU A 56 7.93 6.52 5.73
N ASP A 57 8.89 6.58 6.61
CA ASP A 57 9.67 7.78 6.89
C ASP A 57 11.15 7.44 6.72
N ILE A 58 11.77 8.10 5.77
CA ILE A 58 13.20 8.02 5.53
C ILE A 58 13.80 9.31 6.04
N THR A 59 14.58 9.22 7.11
CA THR A 59 15.19 10.36 7.76
C THR A 59 16.69 10.34 7.53
N ASN A 60 17.23 11.43 7.00
CA ASN A 60 18.67 11.63 6.97
C ASN A 60 19.11 12.09 8.38
N SER A 61 19.81 11.20 9.10
CA SER A 61 20.25 11.46 10.48
C SER A 61 21.28 12.59 10.58
N THR A 62 21.92 12.99 9.48
CA THR A 62 22.92 14.07 9.45
C THR A 62 22.31 15.45 9.26
N ILE A 63 21.03 15.54 8.85
CA ILE A 63 20.31 16.79 8.58
C ILE A 63 19.07 16.85 9.49
N PRO A 64 19.05 17.65 10.54
CA PRO A 64 17.88 17.77 11.42
C PRO A 64 16.63 18.20 10.65
N GLY A 65 15.52 17.49 10.85
CA GLY A 65 14.23 17.78 10.21
C GLY A 65 14.10 17.34 8.76
N ASP A 66 15.08 16.63 8.21
CA ASP A 66 15.00 16.05 6.86
C ASP A 66 14.27 14.72 6.91
N HIS A 67 12.97 14.78 6.63
CA HIS A 67 12.08 13.63 6.56
C HIS A 67 11.52 13.48 5.14
N ASP A 68 11.57 12.27 4.62
CA ASP A 68 10.87 11.89 3.39
C ASP A 68 9.76 10.89 3.75
N ILE A 69 8.54 11.42 3.88
CA ILE A 69 7.37 10.65 4.26
C ILE A 69 6.62 10.21 3.01
N THR A 70 6.42 8.91 2.89
CA THR A 70 5.70 8.29 1.78
C THR A 70 4.51 7.48 2.30
N VAL A 71 3.36 7.66 1.65
CA VAL A 71 2.14 6.92 1.95
C VAL A 71 1.85 5.94 0.82
N HIS A 72 1.78 4.65 1.16
CA HIS A 72 1.33 3.60 0.26
C HIS A 72 -0.09 3.19 0.65
N GLY A 73 -0.99 3.11 -0.31
CA GLY A 73 -2.29 2.49 -0.16
C GLY A 73 -2.31 1.14 -0.86
N ILE A 74 -2.83 0.12 -0.19
CA ILE A 74 -2.91 -1.23 -0.74
C ILE A 74 -4.34 -1.73 -0.60
N GLU A 75 -4.94 -2.13 -1.72
CA GLU A 75 -6.21 -2.85 -1.78
C GLU A 75 -5.96 -4.33 -2.02
N ILE A 76 -6.69 -5.17 -1.31
CA ILE A 76 -6.58 -6.63 -1.42
C ILE A 76 -7.79 -7.16 -2.18
N LYS A 77 -7.56 -7.86 -3.28
CA LYS A 77 -8.59 -8.52 -4.07
C LYS A 77 -8.29 -10.01 -4.20
N ILE A 78 -9.23 -10.84 -3.80
CA ILE A 78 -9.03 -12.29 -3.77
C ILE A 78 -9.85 -13.05 -4.81
N SER A 79 -10.76 -12.37 -5.49
CA SER A 79 -11.58 -12.95 -6.55
C SER A 79 -11.68 -12.02 -7.75
N LYS A 80 -11.95 -12.61 -8.90
CA LYS A 80 -12.19 -11.85 -10.13
C LYS A 80 -13.39 -10.91 -10.01
N GLY A 81 -14.45 -11.35 -9.35
CA GLY A 81 -15.62 -10.50 -9.11
C GLY A 81 -15.29 -9.26 -8.30
N ASP A 82 -14.55 -9.42 -7.21
CA ASP A 82 -14.11 -8.31 -6.38
C ASP A 82 -13.24 -7.32 -7.16
N LEU A 83 -12.34 -7.85 -7.99
CA LEU A 83 -11.45 -7.04 -8.81
C LEU A 83 -12.23 -6.21 -9.85
N LEU A 84 -13.11 -6.85 -10.60
CA LEU A 84 -13.82 -6.21 -11.72
C LEU A 84 -14.96 -5.29 -11.27
N ASN A 85 -15.55 -5.54 -10.10
CA ASN A 85 -16.69 -4.76 -9.61
C ASN A 85 -16.29 -3.58 -8.72
N ASP A 86 -15.04 -3.43 -8.37
CA ASP A 86 -14.58 -2.32 -7.56
C ASP A 86 -14.34 -1.06 -8.41
N THR A 87 -15.29 -0.15 -8.34
CA THR A 87 -15.19 1.16 -9.01
C THR A 87 -14.59 2.25 -8.10
N LYS A 88 -14.25 1.90 -6.87
CA LYS A 88 -13.85 2.87 -5.84
C LYS A 88 -12.33 2.98 -5.65
N MET A 89 -11.57 2.04 -6.19
CA MET A 89 -10.10 2.03 -6.00
C MET A 89 -9.44 3.31 -6.48
N GLN A 90 -9.94 3.93 -7.54
CA GLN A 90 -9.38 5.18 -8.05
C GLN A 90 -9.51 6.34 -7.05
N GLU A 91 -10.52 6.33 -6.18
CA GLU A 91 -10.71 7.35 -5.16
C GLU A 91 -9.59 7.29 -4.11
N TYR A 92 -9.05 6.12 -3.81
CA TYR A 92 -7.99 5.94 -2.82
C TYR A 92 -6.64 6.47 -3.30
N ALA A 93 -6.42 6.48 -4.60
CA ALA A 93 -5.16 6.92 -5.18
C ALA A 93 -4.82 8.38 -4.84
N ASP A 94 -5.82 9.24 -4.63
CA ASP A 94 -5.62 10.64 -4.25
C ASP A 94 -5.02 10.81 -2.84
N TYR A 95 -5.12 9.80 -2.00
CA TYR A 95 -4.61 9.79 -0.62
C TYR A 95 -3.20 9.22 -0.48
N CYS A 96 -2.65 8.66 -1.56
CA CYS A 96 -1.42 7.88 -1.52
C CYS A 96 -0.39 8.40 -2.50
N ASP A 97 0.88 8.35 -2.12
CA ASP A 97 1.99 8.59 -3.05
C ASP A 97 2.15 7.39 -4.01
N TYR A 98 1.88 6.19 -3.52
CA TYR A 98 1.88 4.96 -4.29
C TYR A 98 0.64 4.13 -3.96
N PHE A 99 -0.01 3.63 -4.99
CA PHE A 99 -1.18 2.77 -4.83
C PHE A 99 -0.90 1.38 -5.40
N TRP A 100 -1.29 0.36 -4.64
CA TRP A 100 -1.01 -1.04 -4.94
C TRP A 100 -2.26 -1.88 -4.91
N LEU A 101 -2.29 -2.88 -5.79
CA LEU A 101 -3.21 -3.98 -5.73
C LEU A 101 -2.47 -5.24 -5.24
N ALA A 102 -2.96 -5.87 -4.18
CA ALA A 102 -2.42 -7.13 -3.69
C ALA A 102 -3.41 -8.26 -4.02
N ILE A 103 -2.94 -9.27 -4.71
CA ILE A 103 -3.75 -10.36 -5.26
C ILE A 103 -3.09 -11.72 -5.05
N PRO A 104 -3.87 -12.81 -5.00
CA PRO A 104 -3.32 -14.14 -5.15
C PRO A 104 -2.85 -14.40 -6.58
N GLU A 105 -1.98 -15.37 -6.75
CA GLU A 105 -1.31 -15.68 -8.02
C GLU A 105 -2.27 -15.95 -9.17
N GLU A 106 -3.38 -16.60 -8.91
CA GLU A 106 -4.39 -16.95 -9.90
C GLU A 106 -5.11 -15.75 -10.54
N LEU A 107 -5.03 -14.57 -9.94
CA LEU A 107 -5.63 -13.34 -10.48
C LEU A 107 -4.66 -12.47 -11.29
N THR A 108 -3.43 -12.90 -11.48
CA THR A 108 -2.39 -12.08 -12.12
C THR A 108 -2.78 -11.62 -13.52
N ASP A 109 -3.28 -12.53 -14.36
CA ASP A 109 -3.68 -12.19 -15.72
C ASP A 109 -4.86 -11.22 -15.76
N ASP A 110 -5.86 -11.42 -14.92
CA ASP A 110 -7.00 -10.50 -14.81
C ASP A 110 -6.56 -9.11 -14.32
N ALA A 111 -5.61 -9.05 -13.40
CA ALA A 111 -5.13 -7.79 -12.85
C ALA A 111 -4.35 -6.96 -13.88
N ILE A 112 -3.55 -7.58 -14.72
CA ILE A 112 -2.78 -6.89 -15.76
C ILE A 112 -3.73 -6.11 -16.70
N ASP A 113 -4.85 -6.70 -17.05
CA ASP A 113 -5.81 -6.09 -17.97
C ASP A 113 -6.65 -4.99 -17.30
N TYR A 114 -6.77 -5.01 -15.99
CA TYR A 114 -7.67 -4.13 -15.25
C TYR A 114 -6.97 -2.96 -14.53
N VAL A 115 -5.76 -3.18 -14.05
CA VAL A 115 -5.02 -2.20 -13.23
C VAL A 115 -4.40 -1.12 -14.10
N LEU A 116 -4.49 0.12 -13.64
CA LEU A 116 -3.84 1.25 -14.30
C LEU A 116 -2.31 1.11 -14.27
N ASP A 117 -1.65 1.60 -15.31
CA ASP A 117 -0.18 1.51 -15.46
C ASP A 117 0.59 2.18 -14.32
N ASP A 118 -0.02 3.14 -13.62
CA ASP A 118 0.60 3.86 -12.52
C ASP A 118 0.51 3.13 -11.17
N TRP A 119 -0.31 2.09 -11.09
CA TRP A 119 -0.48 1.31 -9.87
C TRP A 119 0.50 0.15 -9.81
N GLY A 120 0.88 -0.23 -8.60
CA GLY A 120 1.68 -1.43 -8.36
C GLY A 120 0.81 -2.67 -8.26
N ILE A 121 1.40 -3.82 -8.56
CA ILE A 121 0.77 -5.12 -8.36
C ILE A 121 1.70 -5.97 -7.50
N LEU A 122 1.17 -6.40 -6.36
CA LEU A 122 1.79 -7.38 -5.47
C LEU A 122 1.07 -8.71 -5.65
N VAL A 123 1.83 -9.76 -5.90
CA VAL A 123 1.30 -11.11 -6.06
C VAL A 123 1.72 -11.99 -4.90
N TYR A 124 0.74 -12.62 -4.25
CA TYR A 124 0.97 -13.56 -3.18
C TYR A 124 1.15 -14.96 -3.76
N HIS A 125 2.36 -15.50 -3.59
CA HIS A 125 2.73 -16.84 -4.00
C HIS A 125 2.71 -17.79 -2.81
N ARG A 126 2.01 -18.89 -2.92
CA ARG A 126 2.03 -19.96 -1.94
C ARG A 126 3.11 -20.97 -2.28
N ASN A 127 3.88 -21.34 -1.28
CA ASN A 127 4.85 -22.41 -1.38
C ASN A 127 4.19 -23.76 -1.08
N LYS A 128 4.81 -24.85 -1.52
CA LYS A 128 4.30 -26.21 -1.30
C LYS A 128 4.17 -26.58 0.19
N ASN A 129 4.92 -25.93 1.07
CA ASN A 129 4.89 -26.16 2.52
C ASN A 129 3.83 -25.34 3.27
N GLY A 130 2.95 -24.62 2.55
CA GLY A 130 1.90 -23.78 3.14
C GLY A 130 2.33 -22.37 3.51
N SER A 131 3.61 -22.04 3.44
CA SER A 131 4.09 -20.67 3.56
C SER A 131 3.85 -19.88 2.26
N GLY A 132 3.93 -18.57 2.32
CA GLY A 132 3.79 -17.74 1.14
C GLY A 132 4.53 -16.42 1.30
N GLU A 133 4.68 -15.73 0.18
CA GLU A 133 5.34 -14.43 0.14
C GLU A 133 4.70 -13.51 -0.89
N LEU A 134 4.76 -12.20 -0.62
CA LEU A 134 4.38 -11.18 -1.58
C LEU A 134 5.57 -10.83 -2.47
N ARG A 135 5.33 -10.80 -3.77
CA ARG A 135 6.30 -10.38 -4.77
C ARG A 135 5.75 -9.22 -5.58
N CYS A 136 6.61 -8.26 -5.86
CA CYS A 136 6.24 -7.15 -6.75
C CYS A 136 6.25 -7.64 -8.19
N PHE A 137 5.08 -7.67 -8.79
CA PHE A 137 4.89 -8.00 -10.21
C PHE A 137 5.00 -6.75 -11.10
N GLN A 138 4.38 -5.66 -10.68
CA GLN A 138 4.43 -4.36 -11.35
C GLN A 138 4.78 -3.28 -10.33
N LYS A 139 5.77 -2.46 -10.64
CA LYS A 139 6.15 -1.33 -9.78
C LYS A 139 5.18 -0.17 -9.98
N PRO A 140 4.76 0.50 -8.89
CA PRO A 140 3.95 1.68 -8.99
C PRO A 140 4.77 2.88 -9.44
N LYS A 141 4.09 3.86 -10.01
CA LYS A 141 4.64 5.20 -10.23
C LYS A 141 4.13 6.14 -9.13
N LYS A 142 4.92 7.15 -8.81
CA LYS A 142 4.50 8.15 -7.84
C LYS A 142 3.29 8.91 -8.36
N LEU A 143 2.24 8.95 -7.54
CA LEU A 143 1.00 9.64 -7.84
C LEU A 143 1.04 11.08 -7.32
N ASN A 144 0.14 11.92 -7.81
CA ASN A 144 -0.11 13.23 -7.25
C ASN A 144 -1.12 13.13 -6.11
N ALA A 145 -0.63 12.85 -4.90
CA ALA A 145 -1.45 12.61 -3.72
C ALA A 145 -2.01 13.92 -3.15
N THR A 146 -3.01 14.49 -3.81
CA THR A 146 -3.62 15.76 -3.43
C THR A 146 -4.26 15.76 -2.05
N MET A 147 -4.61 14.57 -1.54
CA MET A 147 -5.26 14.36 -0.24
C MET A 147 -4.41 13.54 0.74
N ARG A 148 -3.11 13.43 0.53
CA ARG A 148 -2.20 12.66 1.39
C ARG A 148 -2.28 13.06 2.86
N GLU A 149 -2.43 14.33 3.14
CA GLU A 149 -2.49 14.85 4.50
C GLU A 149 -3.65 14.27 5.30
N PHE A 150 -4.80 14.01 4.67
CA PHE A 150 -5.93 13.36 5.34
C PHE A 150 -5.58 11.96 5.82
N ALA A 151 -4.88 11.17 5.00
CA ALA A 151 -4.44 9.84 5.40
C ALA A 151 -3.44 9.92 6.56
N LEU A 152 -2.51 10.85 6.55
CA LEU A 152 -1.55 11.08 7.63
C LEU A 152 -2.23 11.50 8.93
N VAL A 153 -3.21 12.39 8.87
CA VAL A 153 -3.98 12.81 10.04
C VAL A 153 -4.74 11.64 10.67
N GLU A 154 -5.40 10.81 9.86
CA GLU A 154 -6.09 9.62 10.37
C GLU A 154 -5.12 8.61 11.00
N ALA A 155 -3.94 8.44 10.42
CA ALA A 155 -2.90 7.60 11.00
C ALA A 155 -2.41 8.13 12.36
N ILE A 156 -2.21 9.43 12.48
CA ILE A 156 -1.83 10.09 13.74
C ILE A 156 -2.91 9.90 14.80
N LYS A 157 -4.18 10.14 14.47
CA LYS A 157 -5.30 9.95 15.38
C LYS A 157 -5.35 8.53 15.93
N ARG A 158 -5.07 7.53 15.11
CA ARG A 158 -5.07 6.13 15.50
C ARG A 158 -3.97 5.82 16.52
N ASN A 159 -2.82 6.44 16.39
CA ASN A 159 -1.69 6.25 17.29
C ASN A 159 -1.82 7.01 18.63
N LEU A 160 -2.71 8.01 18.71
CA LEU A 160 -2.98 8.78 19.92
C LEU A 160 -4.00 8.11 20.86
N LYS A 161 -4.65 7.07 20.40
CA LYS A 161 -5.55 6.24 21.22
C LYS A 161 -4.76 5.11 21.90
#